data_663c6a0a6ac86aba580775d41468368e
#
_entry.id   663c6a0a6ac86aba580775d41468368e
#
_cell.length_a   1.000
_cell.length_b   1.000
_cell.length_c   1.000
_cell.angle_alpha   90.00
_cell.angle_beta   90.00
_cell.angle_gamma   90.00
#
_symmetry.space_group_name_H-M   'P 1'
#
loop_
_entity.id
_entity.type
_entity.pdbx_description
1 polymer ?
#
loop_
_entity_poly.entity_id
_entity_poly.type
_entity_poly.pdbx_seq_one_letter_code
_entity_poly.pdbx_strand_id
1 'polypeptide(L)'
;MHRQRTHLTKGWLWPVVLLAVVLIAGGIWFGLNQQAQARAQQAASSSRVKARLVARSRSAAKASQAEASSRKAEDPVYKDFADEGLSYHQVQVAKQMPITAVGDSVMLGSAYLYKEIFPKVDLDATVSRQIYQAPELFKSLAASGRLADTVIIGLGTNGTFTDEAFQSIMTSLGSKRQVYWINVRSDAEWTNEVNRDLVKMAKRYSNLHIVDWYAASAGHDNWLTADKTHPTTEGQLHYVATVAKAVLAKSK
;
A
#
# COMPACT_ATOMS: atom_id res chain seq x y z
N MET A 1 22.98 -78.76 86.43
CA MET A 1 22.54 -77.53 85.82
C MET A 1 23.07 -77.52 84.38
N HIS A 2 22.23 -77.86 83.40
CA HIS A 2 22.59 -77.87 81.96
C HIS A 2 21.79 -76.72 81.22
N ARG A 3 22.52 -75.75 80.75
CA ARG A 3 21.96 -74.61 79.98
C ARG A 3 22.00 -74.98 78.51
N GLN A 4 20.86 -75.30 77.92
CA GLN A 4 20.76 -75.46 76.45
C GLN A 4 20.78 -74.09 75.79
N ARG A 5 21.72 -73.85 74.85
CA ARG A 5 21.78 -72.73 73.90
C ARG A 5 21.01 -73.12 72.68
N THR A 6 19.92 -72.49 72.41
CA THR A 6 19.21 -72.54 71.12
C THR A 6 19.92 -71.75 70.06
N HIS A 7 20.49 -72.42 69.03
CA HIS A 7 21.02 -71.77 67.81
C HIS A 7 19.84 -71.45 66.88
N LEU A 8 19.45 -70.21 66.86
CA LEU A 8 18.57 -69.68 65.78
C LEU A 8 19.34 -69.70 64.49
N THR A 9 18.93 -70.53 63.50
CA THR A 9 19.51 -70.70 62.18
C THR A 9 19.25 -69.45 61.35
N LYS A 10 20.32 -68.69 61.04
CA LYS A 10 20.37 -67.49 60.18
C LYS A 10 19.92 -67.70 58.72
N GLY A 11 19.50 -68.93 58.35
CA GLY A 11 19.28 -69.27 56.91
C GLY A 11 17.92 -68.82 56.34
N TRP A 12 16.93 -68.46 57.16
CA TRP A 12 15.59 -68.15 56.63
C TRP A 12 15.26 -66.72 56.37
N LEU A 13 16.14 -65.77 56.70
CA LEU A 13 15.93 -64.36 56.47
C LEU A 13 16.27 -63.94 55.04
N TRP A 14 17.18 -64.66 54.35
CA TRP A 14 17.63 -64.32 52.97
C TRP A 14 16.54 -64.40 51.90
N PRO A 15 15.66 -65.44 51.87
CA PRO A 15 14.61 -65.49 50.84
C PRO A 15 13.53 -64.42 51.06
N VAL A 16 13.27 -64.01 52.31
CA VAL A 16 12.33 -62.88 52.56
C VAL A 16 12.87 -61.54 52.14
N VAL A 17 14.16 -61.32 52.37
CA VAL A 17 14.86 -60.08 51.90
C VAL A 17 14.90 -60.05 50.40
N LEU A 18 15.21 -61.12 49.69
CA LEU A 18 15.19 -61.20 48.23
C LEU A 18 13.80 -60.92 47.64
N LEU A 19 12.74 -61.52 48.24
CA LEU A 19 11.37 -61.27 47.82
C LEU A 19 10.97 -59.79 47.99
N ALA A 20 11.33 -59.17 49.10
CA ALA A 20 11.08 -57.76 49.35
C ALA A 20 11.82 -56.84 48.33
N VAL A 21 13.08 -57.13 47.98
CA VAL A 21 13.87 -56.38 46.97
C VAL A 21 13.23 -56.53 45.60
N VAL A 22 12.77 -57.70 45.18
CA VAL A 22 12.11 -57.94 43.88
C VAL A 22 10.76 -57.21 43.85
N LEU A 23 9.97 -57.20 44.92
CA LEU A 23 8.71 -56.42 44.95
C LEU A 23 8.93 -54.90 44.90
N ILE A 24 9.94 -54.41 45.63
CA ILE A 24 10.32 -52.96 45.56
C ILE A 24 10.83 -52.59 44.18
N ALA A 25 11.74 -53.39 43.62
CA ALA A 25 12.26 -53.15 42.27
C ALA A 25 11.16 -53.23 41.21
N GLY A 26 10.24 -54.19 41.29
CA GLY A 26 9.06 -54.31 40.43
C GLY A 26 8.12 -53.15 40.58
N GLY A 27 7.86 -52.68 41.79
CA GLY A 27 7.03 -51.49 42.04
C GLY A 27 7.65 -50.20 41.49
N ILE A 28 8.95 -50.01 41.66
CA ILE A 28 9.69 -48.86 41.08
C ILE A 28 9.67 -48.93 39.55
N TRP A 29 9.95 -50.09 38.97
CA TRP A 29 9.92 -50.26 37.51
C TRP A 29 8.52 -50.00 36.95
N PHE A 30 7.46 -50.52 37.58
CA PHE A 30 6.08 -50.29 37.19
C PHE A 30 5.70 -48.80 37.27
N GLY A 31 6.09 -48.10 38.35
CA GLY A 31 5.88 -46.68 38.53
C GLY A 31 6.59 -45.82 37.47
N LEU A 32 7.85 -46.14 37.18
CA LEU A 32 8.64 -45.48 36.14
C LEU A 32 8.05 -45.70 34.74
N ASN A 33 7.57 -46.91 34.45
CA ASN A 33 6.94 -47.25 33.18
C ASN A 33 5.60 -46.53 33.00
N GLN A 34 4.75 -46.46 34.04
CA GLN A 34 3.52 -45.65 34.01
C GLN A 34 3.81 -44.18 33.79
N GLN A 35 4.82 -43.62 34.45
CA GLN A 35 5.21 -42.23 34.33
C GLN A 35 5.76 -41.93 32.93
N ALA A 36 6.53 -42.86 32.35
CA ALA A 36 7.00 -42.74 30.97
C ALA A 36 5.86 -42.76 29.94
N GLN A 37 4.88 -43.65 30.12
CA GLN A 37 3.68 -43.72 29.27
C GLN A 37 2.82 -42.45 29.38
N ALA A 38 2.61 -41.90 30.58
CA ALA A 38 1.88 -40.67 30.79
C ALA A 38 2.56 -39.47 30.12
N ARG A 39 3.90 -39.37 30.23
CA ARG A 39 4.68 -38.35 29.54
C ARG A 39 4.60 -38.47 28.02
N ALA A 40 4.67 -39.69 27.49
CA ALA A 40 4.54 -39.94 26.04
C ALA A 40 3.14 -39.56 25.52
N GLN A 41 2.09 -39.90 26.26
CA GLN A 41 0.71 -39.49 25.92
C GLN A 41 0.52 -37.97 25.97
N GLN A 42 1.09 -37.30 26.98
CA GLN A 42 1.06 -35.85 27.10
C GLN A 42 1.83 -35.16 25.99
N ALA A 43 3.00 -35.70 25.61
CA ALA A 43 3.77 -35.20 24.47
C ALA A 43 3.03 -35.41 23.14
N ALA A 44 2.39 -36.58 22.95
CA ALA A 44 1.60 -36.86 21.75
C ALA A 44 0.34 -35.97 21.66
N SER A 45 -0.34 -35.71 22.78
CA SER A 45 -1.48 -34.78 22.78
C SER A 45 -1.08 -33.36 22.50
N SER A 46 0.02 -32.85 23.08
CA SER A 46 0.56 -31.53 22.83
C SER A 46 1.01 -31.34 21.38
N SER A 47 1.64 -32.36 20.78
CA SER A 47 2.04 -32.33 19.36
C SER A 47 0.84 -32.32 18.41
N ARG A 48 -0.23 -33.08 18.72
CA ARG A 48 -1.50 -33.06 17.98
C ARG A 48 -2.18 -31.69 18.06
N VAL A 49 -2.20 -31.04 19.22
CA VAL A 49 -2.75 -29.71 19.40
C VAL A 49 -1.95 -28.69 18.57
N LYS A 50 -0.62 -28.71 18.65
CA LYS A 50 0.26 -27.85 17.82
C LYS A 50 0.01 -28.06 16.33
N ALA A 51 -0.06 -29.31 15.87
CA ALA A 51 -0.34 -29.62 14.47
C ALA A 51 -1.71 -29.09 14.01
N ARG A 52 -2.75 -29.19 14.85
CA ARG A 52 -4.08 -28.62 14.57
C ARG A 52 -4.05 -27.09 14.50
N LEU A 53 -3.33 -26.42 15.39
CA LEU A 53 -3.18 -24.96 15.37
C LEU A 53 -2.46 -24.50 14.09
N VAL A 54 -1.36 -25.16 13.70
CA VAL A 54 -0.65 -24.86 12.46
C VAL A 54 -1.52 -25.13 11.23
N ALA A 55 -2.27 -26.23 11.20
CA ALA A 55 -3.20 -26.51 10.10
C ALA A 55 -4.30 -25.45 10.01
N ARG A 56 -4.86 -25.02 11.16
CA ARG A 56 -5.89 -23.98 11.22
C ARG A 56 -5.36 -22.60 10.78
N SER A 57 -4.14 -22.24 11.19
CA SER A 57 -3.52 -20.98 10.74
C SER A 57 -3.24 -21.00 9.23
N ARG A 58 -2.78 -22.13 8.68
CA ARG A 58 -2.56 -22.29 7.23
C ARG A 58 -3.86 -22.20 6.43
N SER A 59 -4.94 -22.83 6.91
CA SER A 59 -6.24 -22.74 6.25
C SER A 59 -6.82 -21.32 6.31
N ALA A 60 -6.70 -20.64 7.45
CA ALA A 60 -7.11 -19.23 7.57
C ALA A 60 -6.29 -18.32 6.65
N ALA A 61 -4.97 -18.51 6.55
CA ALA A 61 -4.12 -17.76 5.63
C ALA A 61 -4.51 -17.99 4.16
N LYS A 62 -4.78 -19.24 3.76
CA LYS A 62 -5.27 -19.55 2.41
C LYS A 62 -6.63 -18.92 2.12
N ALA A 63 -7.55 -18.94 3.07
CA ALA A 63 -8.86 -18.31 2.92
C ALA A 63 -8.74 -16.79 2.75
N SER A 64 -7.93 -16.13 3.60
CA SER A 64 -7.70 -14.68 3.49
C SER A 64 -7.01 -14.29 2.17
N GLN A 65 -6.08 -15.11 1.68
CA GLN A 65 -5.40 -14.89 0.41
C GLN A 65 -6.35 -15.07 -0.78
N ALA A 66 -7.23 -16.07 -0.75
CA ALA A 66 -8.26 -16.28 -1.77
C ALA A 66 -9.26 -15.11 -1.81
N GLU A 67 -9.71 -14.63 -0.64
CA GLU A 67 -10.60 -13.47 -0.53
C GLU A 67 -9.93 -12.19 -1.04
N ALA A 68 -8.66 -11.94 -0.71
CA ALA A 68 -7.89 -10.81 -1.23
C ALA A 68 -7.74 -10.88 -2.75
N SER A 69 -7.52 -12.07 -3.32
CA SER A 69 -7.43 -12.28 -4.76
C SER A 69 -8.78 -12.02 -5.46
N SER A 70 -9.89 -12.45 -4.86
CA SER A 70 -11.25 -12.20 -5.38
C SER A 70 -11.55 -10.70 -5.39
N ARG A 71 -11.32 -10.00 -4.26
CA ARG A 71 -11.51 -8.55 -4.17
C ARG A 71 -10.70 -7.78 -5.21
N LYS A 72 -9.44 -8.20 -5.45
CA LYS A 72 -8.59 -7.62 -6.49
C LYS A 72 -9.18 -7.84 -7.88
N ALA A 73 -9.68 -9.04 -8.19
CA ALA A 73 -10.27 -9.38 -9.49
C ALA A 73 -11.60 -8.67 -9.74
N GLU A 74 -12.32 -8.28 -8.71
CA GLU A 74 -13.63 -7.63 -8.78
C GLU A 74 -13.58 -6.10 -8.73
N ASP A 75 -12.43 -5.51 -8.38
CA ASP A 75 -12.27 -4.05 -8.29
C ASP A 75 -12.21 -3.42 -9.71
N PRO A 76 -13.27 -2.70 -10.16
CA PRO A 76 -13.32 -2.14 -11.50
C PRO A 76 -12.23 -1.09 -11.74
N VAL A 77 -11.98 -0.23 -10.75
CA VAL A 77 -10.93 0.80 -10.85
C VAL A 77 -9.55 0.16 -11.02
N TYR A 78 -9.28 -0.93 -10.27
CA TYR A 78 -8.02 -1.65 -10.47
C TYR A 78 -7.91 -2.24 -11.87
N LYS A 79 -8.99 -2.80 -12.43
CA LYS A 79 -8.97 -3.36 -13.81
C LYS A 79 -8.58 -2.29 -14.82
N ASP A 80 -9.18 -1.10 -14.74
CA ASP A 80 -8.92 -0.02 -15.69
C ASP A 80 -7.47 0.51 -15.59
N PHE A 81 -6.89 0.55 -14.39
CA PHE A 81 -5.56 1.07 -14.17
C PHE A 81 -4.43 0.02 -14.07
N ALA A 82 -4.75 -1.27 -14.06
CA ALA A 82 -3.77 -2.35 -14.00
C ALA A 82 -2.91 -2.43 -15.26
N ASP A 83 -3.53 -2.30 -16.43
CA ASP A 83 -2.84 -2.30 -17.73
C ASP A 83 -1.96 -1.06 -17.90
N GLU A 84 -2.28 0.00 -17.16
CA GLU A 84 -1.47 1.20 -17.03
C GLU A 84 -0.26 1.03 -16.09
N GLY A 85 -0.10 -0.13 -15.48
CA GLY A 85 1.03 -0.47 -14.61
C GLY A 85 0.87 -0.05 -13.14
N LEU A 86 -0.34 0.32 -12.67
CA LEU A 86 -0.59 0.51 -11.26
C LEU A 86 -0.84 -0.83 -10.56
N SER A 87 -0.16 -1.06 -9.44
CA SER A 87 -0.42 -2.21 -8.59
C SER A 87 -1.74 -2.06 -7.83
N TYR A 88 -2.34 -3.18 -7.42
CA TYR A 88 -3.56 -3.15 -6.59
C TYR A 88 -3.37 -2.34 -5.31
N HIS A 89 -2.19 -2.48 -4.66
CA HIS A 89 -1.86 -1.68 -3.49
C HIS A 89 -1.90 -0.18 -3.76
N GLN A 90 -1.29 0.27 -4.86
CA GLN A 90 -1.29 1.69 -5.25
C GLN A 90 -2.71 2.21 -5.48
N VAL A 91 -3.58 1.43 -6.13
CA VAL A 91 -4.98 1.81 -6.31
C VAL A 91 -5.71 1.93 -4.96
N GLN A 92 -5.47 1.00 -4.02
CA GLN A 92 -6.08 1.11 -2.68
C GLN A 92 -5.55 2.32 -1.90
N VAL A 93 -4.28 2.67 -2.03
CA VAL A 93 -3.69 3.90 -1.45
C VAL A 93 -4.34 5.13 -2.09
N ALA A 94 -4.44 5.19 -3.41
CA ALA A 94 -5.07 6.30 -4.15
C ALA A 94 -6.50 6.57 -3.67
N LYS A 95 -7.30 5.53 -3.48
CA LYS A 95 -8.67 5.62 -2.97
C LYS A 95 -8.78 6.27 -1.58
N GLN A 96 -7.70 6.31 -0.80
CA GLN A 96 -7.69 6.89 0.53
C GLN A 96 -7.05 8.28 0.59
N MET A 97 -6.36 8.71 -0.47
CA MET A 97 -5.63 9.98 -0.48
C MET A 97 -6.56 11.18 -0.66
N PRO A 98 -6.58 12.14 0.28
CA PRO A 98 -7.12 13.46 0.01
C PRO A 98 -6.23 14.20 -1.00
N ILE A 99 -6.81 14.74 -2.04
CA ILE A 99 -6.11 15.46 -3.09
C ILE A 99 -6.87 16.74 -3.43
N THR A 100 -6.16 17.85 -3.61
CA THR A 100 -6.69 19.03 -4.29
C THR A 100 -6.17 19.04 -5.72
N ALA A 101 -7.04 19.07 -6.71
CA ALA A 101 -6.67 19.13 -8.12
C ALA A 101 -7.22 20.41 -8.75
N VAL A 102 -6.34 21.19 -9.38
CA VAL A 102 -6.70 22.44 -10.08
C VAL A 102 -6.23 22.35 -11.52
N GLY A 103 -7.15 22.55 -12.47
CA GLY A 103 -6.83 22.39 -13.87
C GLY A 103 -7.65 23.23 -14.84
N ASP A 104 -7.31 23.03 -16.11
CA ASP A 104 -8.02 23.59 -17.26
C ASP A 104 -8.91 22.56 -17.96
N SER A 105 -9.20 22.74 -19.24
CA SER A 105 -10.07 21.86 -20.04
C SER A 105 -9.52 20.43 -20.16
N VAL A 106 -8.22 20.23 -20.17
CA VAL A 106 -7.60 18.89 -20.28
C VAL A 106 -7.90 18.07 -19.03
N MET A 107 -7.72 18.67 -17.83
CA MET A 107 -8.08 18.02 -16.58
C MET A 107 -9.59 17.85 -16.46
N LEU A 108 -10.37 18.85 -16.86
CA LEU A 108 -11.85 18.79 -16.81
C LEU A 108 -12.40 17.62 -17.63
N GLY A 109 -11.88 17.42 -18.85
CA GLY A 109 -12.28 16.29 -19.71
C GLY A 109 -12.02 14.92 -19.08
N SER A 110 -11.01 14.84 -18.22
CA SER A 110 -10.62 13.61 -17.52
C SER A 110 -11.16 13.53 -16.07
N ALA A 111 -12.01 14.45 -15.63
CA ALA A 111 -12.43 14.61 -14.25
C ALA A 111 -13.10 13.36 -13.65
N TYR A 112 -13.81 12.58 -14.47
CA TYR A 112 -14.46 11.36 -14.02
C TYR A 112 -13.44 10.30 -13.60
N LEU A 113 -12.34 10.12 -14.35
CA LEU A 113 -11.25 9.19 -14.00
C LEU A 113 -10.48 9.63 -12.75
N TYR A 114 -10.28 10.94 -12.57
CA TYR A 114 -9.73 11.45 -11.31
C TYR A 114 -10.59 11.06 -10.12
N LYS A 115 -11.93 11.16 -10.22
CA LYS A 115 -12.86 10.79 -9.15
C LYS A 115 -12.92 9.28 -8.93
N GLU A 116 -12.69 8.47 -9.94
CA GLU A 116 -12.64 7.02 -9.83
C GLU A 116 -11.41 6.57 -9.06
N ILE A 117 -10.21 7.01 -9.46
CA ILE A 117 -8.97 6.58 -8.81
C ILE A 117 -8.72 7.30 -7.48
N PHE A 118 -9.11 8.58 -7.38
CA PHE A 118 -8.99 9.41 -6.18
C PHE A 118 -10.37 9.90 -5.70
N PRO A 119 -11.19 9.05 -5.12
CA PRO A 119 -12.57 9.44 -4.74
C PRO A 119 -12.63 10.56 -3.69
N LYS A 120 -11.52 10.87 -3.02
CA LYS A 120 -11.40 12.00 -2.08
C LYS A 120 -10.79 13.25 -2.72
N VAL A 121 -10.80 13.36 -4.06
CA VAL A 121 -10.28 14.52 -4.76
C VAL A 121 -11.27 15.69 -4.67
N ASP A 122 -10.78 16.86 -4.25
CA ASP A 122 -11.42 18.17 -4.45
C ASP A 122 -10.89 18.74 -5.77
N LEU A 123 -11.66 18.57 -6.85
CA LEU A 123 -11.25 18.91 -8.21
C LEU A 123 -11.96 20.18 -8.67
N ASP A 124 -11.17 21.19 -9.00
CA ASP A 124 -11.58 22.47 -9.56
C ASP A 124 -10.92 22.69 -10.92
N ALA A 125 -11.59 22.33 -12.00
CA ALA A 125 -11.11 22.49 -13.36
C ALA A 125 -12.13 23.24 -14.22
N THR A 126 -11.64 24.14 -15.07
CA THR A 126 -12.49 25.03 -15.88
C THR A 126 -11.88 25.24 -17.25
N VAL A 127 -12.70 25.18 -18.29
CA VAL A 127 -12.29 25.45 -19.68
C VAL A 127 -11.57 26.81 -19.78
N SER A 128 -10.48 26.83 -20.53
CA SER A 128 -9.67 28.03 -20.81
C SER A 128 -9.04 28.71 -19.57
N ARG A 129 -8.96 28.01 -18.43
CA ARG A 129 -8.30 28.59 -17.25
C ARG A 129 -6.83 28.90 -17.55
N GLN A 130 -6.47 30.16 -17.29
CA GLN A 130 -5.10 30.66 -17.43
C GLN A 130 -4.32 30.55 -16.11
N ILE A 131 -3.00 30.40 -16.18
CA ILE A 131 -2.16 30.31 -14.95
C ILE A 131 -2.25 31.62 -14.15
N TYR A 132 -2.35 32.81 -14.78
CA TYR A 132 -2.46 34.09 -14.05
C TYR A 132 -3.72 34.19 -13.15
N GLN A 133 -4.73 33.35 -13.39
CA GLN A 133 -5.94 33.30 -12.53
C GLN A 133 -5.74 32.43 -11.28
N ALA A 134 -4.75 31.53 -11.32
CA ALA A 134 -4.53 30.54 -10.28
C ALA A 134 -4.04 31.11 -8.93
N PRO A 135 -3.24 32.20 -8.85
CA PRO A 135 -2.80 32.75 -7.56
C PRO A 135 -3.95 33.06 -6.62
N GLU A 136 -5.01 33.76 -7.08
CA GLU A 136 -6.16 34.09 -6.24
C GLU A 136 -7.00 32.86 -5.88
N LEU A 137 -7.11 31.88 -6.80
CA LEU A 137 -7.77 30.62 -6.51
C LEU A 137 -7.04 29.85 -5.39
N PHE A 138 -5.71 29.71 -5.46
CA PHE A 138 -4.95 29.00 -4.43
C PHE A 138 -4.95 29.75 -3.09
N LYS A 139 -4.97 31.09 -3.06
CA LYS A 139 -5.18 31.85 -1.84
C LYS A 139 -6.56 31.53 -1.21
N SER A 140 -7.59 31.50 -2.04
CA SER A 140 -8.95 31.16 -1.58
C SER A 140 -9.04 29.75 -1.03
N LEU A 141 -8.46 28.75 -1.73
CA LEU A 141 -8.39 27.37 -1.28
C LEU A 141 -7.62 27.24 0.03
N ALA A 142 -6.50 27.94 0.18
CA ALA A 142 -5.72 27.98 1.42
C ALA A 142 -6.53 28.58 2.58
N ALA A 143 -7.18 29.74 2.36
CA ALA A 143 -7.97 30.42 3.37
C ALA A 143 -9.18 29.60 3.83
N SER A 144 -9.78 28.82 2.95
CA SER A 144 -10.92 27.94 3.23
C SER A 144 -10.53 26.57 3.80
N GLY A 145 -9.23 26.28 3.95
CA GLY A 145 -8.74 24.97 4.43
C GLY A 145 -8.96 23.80 3.47
N ARG A 146 -9.17 24.07 2.18
CA ARG A 146 -9.43 23.07 1.14
C ARG A 146 -8.18 22.49 0.49
N LEU A 147 -6.98 22.96 0.86
CA LEU A 147 -5.74 22.42 0.33
C LEU A 147 -5.34 21.15 1.07
N ALA A 148 -5.37 20.03 0.37
CA ALA A 148 -4.81 18.75 0.84
C ALA A 148 -3.26 18.78 0.86
N ASP A 149 -2.63 17.78 1.50
CA ASP A 149 -1.17 17.63 1.51
C ASP A 149 -0.61 17.27 0.12
N THR A 150 -1.44 16.71 -0.76
CA THR A 150 -1.10 16.43 -2.16
C THR A 150 -1.94 17.33 -3.06
N VAL A 151 -1.26 18.10 -3.90
CA VAL A 151 -1.88 19.01 -4.87
C VAL A 151 -1.46 18.64 -6.27
N ILE A 152 -2.43 18.52 -7.18
CA ILE A 152 -2.20 18.27 -8.62
C ILE A 152 -2.60 19.52 -9.38
N ILE A 153 -1.73 19.99 -10.27
CA ILE A 153 -1.97 21.16 -11.09
C ILE A 153 -1.84 20.78 -12.56
N GLY A 154 -2.90 21.00 -13.34
CA GLY A 154 -2.95 20.83 -14.79
C GLY A 154 -3.23 22.15 -15.47
N LEU A 155 -2.26 23.07 -15.46
CA LEU A 155 -2.35 24.40 -16.04
C LEU A 155 -1.13 24.68 -16.94
N GLY A 156 -1.32 25.50 -17.97
CA GLY A 156 -0.28 25.88 -18.93
C GLY A 156 -0.68 25.63 -20.37
N THR A 157 -1.72 24.83 -20.60
CA THR A 157 -2.25 24.57 -21.95
C THR A 157 -2.76 25.86 -22.62
N ASN A 158 -3.24 26.83 -21.85
CA ASN A 158 -3.84 28.04 -22.35
C ASN A 158 -2.93 29.30 -22.30
N GLY A 159 -1.63 29.16 -22.07
CA GLY A 159 -0.67 30.26 -22.07
C GLY A 159 0.48 30.08 -21.09
N THR A 160 1.44 31.00 -21.20
CA THR A 160 2.63 31.08 -20.34
C THR A 160 2.29 31.62 -18.93
N PHE A 161 3.29 31.67 -18.08
CA PHE A 161 3.21 32.27 -16.75
C PHE A 161 4.44 33.13 -16.45
N THR A 162 4.30 34.07 -15.53
CA THR A 162 5.42 34.85 -15.01
C THR A 162 5.98 34.20 -13.74
N ASP A 163 7.25 34.48 -13.41
CA ASP A 163 7.89 34.00 -12.17
C ASP A 163 7.07 34.45 -10.94
N GLU A 164 6.49 35.67 -10.94
CA GLU A 164 5.69 36.24 -9.86
C GLU A 164 4.37 35.47 -9.66
N ALA A 165 3.67 35.16 -10.75
CA ALA A 165 2.43 34.38 -10.69
C ALA A 165 2.72 32.96 -10.13
N PHE A 166 3.78 32.30 -10.59
CA PHE A 166 4.20 31.01 -10.13
C PHE A 166 4.61 31.04 -8.63
N GLN A 167 5.41 32.03 -8.24
CA GLN A 167 5.80 32.23 -6.85
C GLN A 167 4.60 32.45 -5.92
N SER A 168 3.60 33.22 -6.37
CA SER A 168 2.37 33.44 -5.60
C SER A 168 1.59 32.14 -5.37
N ILE A 169 1.50 31.28 -6.38
CA ILE A 169 0.89 29.94 -6.26
C ILE A 169 1.66 29.12 -5.23
N MET A 170 2.98 28.97 -5.38
CA MET A 170 3.81 28.16 -4.49
C MET A 170 3.82 28.67 -3.05
N THR A 171 3.73 29.99 -2.86
CA THR A 171 3.60 30.62 -1.54
C THR A 171 2.29 30.22 -0.87
N SER A 172 1.18 30.22 -1.60
CA SER A 172 -0.13 29.79 -1.09
C SER A 172 -0.17 28.29 -0.75
N LEU A 173 0.54 27.47 -1.51
CA LEU A 173 0.68 26.04 -1.29
C LEU A 173 1.60 25.72 -0.10
N GLY A 174 2.61 26.55 0.16
CA GLY A 174 3.62 26.32 1.20
C GLY A 174 4.58 25.18 0.86
N SER A 175 5.58 24.98 1.71
CA SER A 175 6.67 24.02 1.46
C SER A 175 6.40 22.58 1.93
N LYS A 176 5.33 22.35 2.69
CA LYS A 176 5.02 21.02 3.25
C LYS A 176 4.21 20.15 2.31
N ARG A 177 3.36 20.74 1.47
CA ARG A 177 2.53 20.01 0.51
C ARG A 177 3.38 19.48 -0.64
N GLN A 178 3.04 18.32 -1.15
CA GLN A 178 3.62 17.77 -2.39
C GLN A 178 2.81 18.27 -3.57
N VAL A 179 3.46 18.96 -4.49
CA VAL A 179 2.83 19.60 -5.67
C VAL A 179 3.25 18.82 -6.91
N TYR A 180 2.28 18.30 -7.64
CA TYR A 180 2.48 17.57 -8.89
C TYR A 180 1.93 18.43 -10.03
N TRP A 181 2.81 19.05 -10.82
CA TRP A 181 2.41 19.87 -11.94
C TRP A 181 2.59 19.12 -13.24
N ILE A 182 1.50 18.98 -13.99
CA ILE A 182 1.47 18.25 -15.26
C ILE A 182 2.00 19.19 -16.34
N ASN A 183 3.03 18.76 -17.07
CA ASN A 183 3.52 19.53 -18.21
C ASN A 183 2.56 19.43 -19.40
N VAL A 184 2.72 20.34 -20.34
CA VAL A 184 1.76 20.56 -21.41
C VAL A 184 2.08 19.72 -22.65
N ARG A 185 1.07 19.07 -23.21
CA ARG A 185 1.07 18.49 -24.55
C ARG A 185 0.09 19.28 -25.43
N SER A 186 0.59 20.02 -26.39
CA SER A 186 -0.19 20.89 -27.29
C SER A 186 0.68 21.32 -28.47
N ASP A 187 0.05 21.69 -29.58
CA ASP A 187 0.71 22.33 -30.72
C ASP A 187 0.79 23.86 -30.56
N ALA A 188 0.40 24.43 -29.43
CA ALA A 188 0.50 25.85 -29.15
C ALA A 188 1.97 26.33 -29.09
N GLU A 189 2.23 27.52 -29.58
CA GLU A 189 3.58 28.13 -29.68
C GLU A 189 4.30 28.18 -28.32
N TRP A 190 3.55 28.40 -27.23
CA TRP A 190 4.09 28.50 -25.86
C TRP A 190 4.38 27.16 -25.18
N THR A 191 3.99 26.04 -25.77
CA THR A 191 4.14 24.71 -25.12
C THR A 191 5.58 24.43 -24.67
N ASN A 192 6.55 24.68 -25.54
CA ASN A 192 7.96 24.46 -25.23
C ASN A 192 8.48 25.42 -24.15
N GLU A 193 8.01 26.66 -24.13
CA GLU A 193 8.35 27.66 -23.12
C GLU A 193 7.81 27.24 -21.75
N VAL A 194 6.51 26.94 -21.65
CA VAL A 194 5.87 26.48 -20.41
C VAL A 194 6.58 25.26 -19.84
N ASN A 195 6.84 24.26 -20.67
CA ASN A 195 7.47 23.02 -20.19
C ASN A 195 8.91 23.26 -19.69
N ARG A 196 9.67 24.08 -20.38
CA ARG A 196 11.02 24.48 -19.96
C ARG A 196 10.99 25.25 -18.62
N ASP A 197 10.05 26.18 -18.49
CA ASP A 197 9.94 26.99 -17.28
C ASP A 197 9.41 26.17 -16.07
N LEU A 198 8.52 25.23 -16.28
CA LEU A 198 8.12 24.26 -15.24
C LEU A 198 9.33 23.47 -14.71
N VAL A 199 10.23 22.99 -15.60
CA VAL A 199 11.47 22.31 -15.19
C VAL A 199 12.39 23.24 -14.41
N LYS A 200 12.49 24.52 -14.82
CA LYS A 200 13.26 25.56 -14.09
C LYS A 200 12.68 25.77 -12.69
N MET A 201 11.36 25.84 -12.56
CA MET A 201 10.68 25.99 -11.25
C MET A 201 10.87 24.77 -10.35
N ALA A 202 10.82 23.56 -10.90
CA ALA A 202 11.06 22.35 -10.11
C ALA A 202 12.48 22.29 -9.49
N LYS A 203 13.45 22.98 -10.05
CA LYS A 203 14.78 23.13 -9.44
C LYS A 203 14.80 24.12 -8.27
N ARG A 204 13.82 25.04 -8.20
CA ARG A 204 13.71 26.08 -7.14
C ARG A 204 12.86 25.61 -5.96
N TYR A 205 11.89 24.73 -6.20
CA TYR A 205 10.94 24.26 -5.19
C TYR A 205 11.06 22.75 -5.01
N SER A 206 11.66 22.32 -3.91
CA SER A 206 11.94 20.89 -3.64
C SER A 206 10.68 20.03 -3.47
N ASN A 207 9.53 20.65 -3.23
CA ASN A 207 8.23 20.00 -3.12
C ASN A 207 7.42 20.03 -4.42
N LEU A 208 7.99 20.55 -5.51
CA LEU A 208 7.38 20.56 -6.84
C LEU A 208 7.91 19.40 -7.68
N HIS A 209 7.00 18.60 -8.20
CA HIS A 209 7.28 17.43 -9.04
C HIS A 209 6.60 17.63 -10.40
N ILE A 210 7.35 17.44 -11.48
CA ILE A 210 6.77 17.49 -12.82
C ILE A 210 6.23 16.13 -13.20
N VAL A 211 4.96 16.09 -13.58
CA VAL A 211 4.33 14.93 -14.23
C VAL A 211 4.52 15.08 -15.73
N ASP A 212 5.34 14.21 -16.31
CA ASP A 212 5.77 14.35 -17.72
C ASP A 212 4.76 13.71 -18.69
N TRP A 213 3.60 14.37 -18.83
CA TRP A 213 2.59 13.99 -19.84
C TRP A 213 3.08 14.18 -21.26
N TYR A 214 3.92 15.21 -21.50
CA TYR A 214 4.49 15.47 -22.81
C TYR A 214 5.29 14.26 -23.33
N ALA A 215 6.18 13.72 -22.50
CA ALA A 215 6.95 12.53 -22.87
C ALA A 215 6.08 11.25 -22.87
N ALA A 216 5.17 11.10 -21.93
CA ALA A 216 4.30 9.92 -21.86
C ALA A 216 3.40 9.78 -23.09
N SER A 217 2.95 10.91 -23.67
CA SER A 217 2.09 10.92 -24.87
C SER A 217 2.88 10.99 -26.21
N ALA A 218 4.22 11.02 -26.14
CA ALA A 218 5.03 11.08 -27.35
C ALA A 218 4.87 9.81 -28.21
N GLY A 219 4.57 10.01 -29.50
CA GLY A 219 4.33 8.92 -30.44
C GLY A 219 2.94 8.27 -30.34
N HIS A 220 2.06 8.79 -29.47
CA HIS A 220 0.68 8.31 -29.28
C HIS A 220 -0.35 9.33 -29.76
N ASP A 221 -0.32 9.65 -31.04
CA ASP A 221 -1.23 10.65 -31.64
C ASP A 221 -2.71 10.25 -31.51
N ASN A 222 -3.02 8.94 -31.42
CA ASN A 222 -4.36 8.39 -31.17
C ASN A 222 -4.88 8.69 -29.75
N TRP A 223 -4.03 9.06 -28.82
CA TRP A 223 -4.45 9.49 -27.48
C TRP A 223 -4.97 10.92 -27.46
N LEU A 224 -4.77 11.67 -28.51
CA LEU A 224 -5.18 13.07 -28.63
C LEU A 224 -6.25 13.24 -29.70
N THR A 225 -7.14 14.19 -29.48
CA THR A 225 -8.10 14.62 -30.49
C THR A 225 -7.38 15.35 -31.65
N ALA A 226 -8.10 15.72 -32.70
CA ALA A 226 -7.53 16.38 -33.85
C ALA A 226 -6.80 17.69 -33.55
N ASP A 227 -7.09 18.33 -32.41
CA ASP A 227 -6.44 19.54 -31.92
C ASP A 227 -5.07 19.31 -31.25
N LYS A 228 -4.62 18.07 -31.16
CA LYS A 228 -3.34 17.66 -30.58
C LYS A 228 -3.12 18.11 -29.12
N THR A 229 -4.19 18.43 -28.43
CA THR A 229 -4.19 18.99 -27.06
C THR A 229 -5.06 18.18 -26.11
N HIS A 230 -6.33 18.00 -26.46
CA HIS A 230 -7.28 17.30 -25.59
C HIS A 230 -7.17 15.79 -25.78
N PRO A 231 -7.05 15.01 -24.69
CA PRO A 231 -7.04 13.56 -24.77
C PRO A 231 -8.38 13.00 -25.27
N THR A 232 -8.32 11.98 -26.15
CA THR A 232 -9.45 11.13 -26.47
C THR A 232 -9.89 10.33 -25.22
N THR A 233 -11.00 9.57 -25.29
CA THR A 233 -11.42 8.70 -24.18
C THR A 233 -10.30 7.75 -23.75
N GLU A 234 -9.57 7.15 -24.69
CA GLU A 234 -8.40 6.31 -24.42
C GLU A 234 -7.27 7.15 -23.80
N GLY A 235 -6.95 8.30 -24.40
CA GLY A 235 -5.91 9.19 -23.92
C GLY A 235 -6.15 9.74 -22.50
N GLN A 236 -7.42 9.93 -22.10
CA GLN A 236 -7.78 10.36 -20.75
C GLN A 236 -7.35 9.34 -19.69
N LEU A 237 -7.48 8.02 -19.99
CA LEU A 237 -7.01 6.97 -19.08
C LEU A 237 -5.48 7.05 -18.91
N HIS A 238 -4.74 7.13 -20.01
CA HIS A 238 -3.28 7.26 -19.98
C HIS A 238 -2.82 8.55 -19.29
N TYR A 239 -3.53 9.66 -19.48
CA TYR A 239 -3.26 10.94 -18.82
C TYR A 239 -3.40 10.81 -17.31
N VAL A 240 -4.53 10.31 -16.81
CA VAL A 240 -4.77 10.15 -15.37
C VAL A 240 -3.86 9.08 -14.77
N ALA A 241 -3.59 8.00 -15.49
CA ALA A 241 -2.65 6.98 -15.05
C ALA A 241 -1.21 7.53 -14.91
N THR A 242 -0.78 8.40 -15.83
CA THR A 242 0.53 9.07 -15.73
C THR A 242 0.62 9.93 -14.46
N VAL A 243 -0.44 10.67 -14.14
CA VAL A 243 -0.55 11.44 -12.89
C VAL A 243 -0.54 10.52 -11.68
N ALA A 244 -1.35 9.47 -11.68
CA ALA A 244 -1.45 8.52 -10.57
C ALA A 244 -0.11 7.83 -10.30
N LYS A 245 0.61 7.39 -11.34
CA LYS A 245 1.95 6.81 -11.21
C LYS A 245 2.94 7.77 -10.55
N ALA A 246 2.92 9.06 -10.93
CA ALA A 246 3.79 10.06 -10.33
C ALA A 246 3.47 10.31 -8.85
N VAL A 247 2.18 10.47 -8.51
CA VAL A 247 1.70 10.71 -7.14
C VAL A 247 2.01 9.51 -6.24
N LEU A 248 1.85 8.29 -6.75
CA LEU A 248 1.98 7.04 -6.01
C LEU A 248 3.38 6.41 -6.10
N ALA A 249 4.36 7.09 -6.70
CA ALA A 249 5.70 6.52 -6.91
C ALA A 249 6.39 6.05 -5.61
N LYS A 250 6.08 6.68 -4.48
CA LYS A 250 6.60 6.32 -3.15
C LYS A 250 5.75 5.28 -2.41
N SER A 251 4.58 4.92 -2.93
CA SER A 251 3.64 3.96 -2.34
C SER A 251 3.86 2.57 -2.95
N LYS A 252 5.05 2.00 -2.74
CA LYS A 252 5.41 0.66 -3.23
C LYS A 252 5.12 -0.42 -2.20
#